data_6ceb30b071251f84185cdf747c9134f1
#
_entry.id   6ceb30b071251f84185cdf747c9134f1
#
_cell.length_a   1.000
_cell.length_b   1.000
_cell.length_c   1.000
_cell.angle_alpha   90.00
_cell.angle_beta   90.00
_cell.angle_gamma   90.00
#
_symmetry.space_group_name_H-M   'P 1'
#
loop_
_entity.id
_entity.type
_entity.pdbx_description
1 polymer ?
#
loop_
_entity_poly.entity_id
_entity_poly.type
_entity_poly.pdbx_seq_one_letter_code
_entity_poly.pdbx_strand_id
1 'polypeptide(L)'
;MDVQGLTPAAQQTLAAWHTLLARNAMEELDPLLSDRIVFRSPVAHTPYPGRAAIKLVLKTVNTVFRNFTYHRMFATDDGKSAVLEFSAEVDGKALKGIDMLRFDDAGKIEEFEVMVRPMSGLHALAEAMGAKLATQKAVLSGAQ
;
A
#
# COMPACT_ATOMS: atom_id res chain seq x y z
N MET A 1 1.11 -13.88 -9.42
CA MET A 1 1.54 -12.91 -10.45
C MET A 1 2.96 -12.47 -10.14
N ASP A 2 3.86 -12.72 -11.04
CA ASP A 2 5.28 -12.45 -10.83
C ASP A 2 5.68 -11.15 -11.51
N VAL A 3 6.55 -10.40 -10.84
CA VAL A 3 7.19 -9.22 -11.42
C VAL A 3 8.62 -9.62 -11.78
N GLN A 4 8.92 -9.65 -13.08
CA GLN A 4 10.27 -10.01 -13.52
C GLN A 4 11.30 -9.01 -13.03
N GLY A 5 12.44 -9.52 -12.61
CA GLY A 5 13.55 -8.72 -12.16
C GLY A 5 13.66 -8.54 -10.66
N LEU A 6 12.64 -8.90 -9.89
CA LEU A 6 12.74 -8.86 -8.42
C LEU A 6 13.61 -10.01 -7.90
N THR A 7 14.27 -9.79 -6.77
CA THR A 7 14.99 -10.86 -6.08
C THR A 7 14.01 -11.97 -5.68
N PRO A 8 14.48 -13.23 -5.51
CA PRO A 8 13.57 -14.31 -5.08
C PRO A 8 12.84 -14.02 -3.79
N ALA A 9 13.51 -13.40 -2.80
CA ALA A 9 12.86 -13.04 -1.55
C ALA A 9 11.76 -12.00 -1.74
N ALA A 10 12.00 -10.98 -2.56
CA ALA A 10 10.99 -9.96 -2.88
C ALA A 10 9.82 -10.56 -3.66
N GLN A 11 10.08 -11.51 -4.58
CA GLN A 11 9.02 -12.21 -5.31
C GLN A 11 8.09 -12.96 -4.35
N GLN A 12 8.66 -13.65 -3.36
CA GLN A 12 7.86 -14.38 -2.37
C GLN A 12 6.99 -13.42 -1.56
N THR A 13 7.55 -12.29 -1.13
CA THR A 13 6.82 -11.28 -0.38
C THR A 13 5.68 -10.71 -1.22
N LEU A 14 5.94 -10.39 -2.48
CA LEU A 14 4.91 -9.84 -3.36
C LEU A 14 3.79 -10.85 -3.61
N ALA A 15 4.12 -12.13 -3.82
CA ALA A 15 3.12 -13.18 -3.98
C ALA A 15 2.25 -13.31 -2.71
N ALA A 16 2.85 -13.25 -1.54
CA ALA A 16 2.12 -13.27 -0.27
C ALA A 16 1.23 -12.04 -0.13
N TRP A 17 1.73 -10.87 -0.52
CA TRP A 17 0.94 -9.63 -0.53
C TRP A 17 -0.34 -9.79 -1.37
N HIS A 18 -0.21 -10.29 -2.60
CA HIS A 18 -1.37 -10.50 -3.46
C HIS A 18 -2.37 -11.47 -2.84
N THR A 19 -1.89 -12.52 -2.20
CA THR A 19 -2.75 -13.49 -1.53
C THR A 19 -3.52 -12.87 -0.36
N LEU A 20 -2.83 -12.11 0.49
CA LEU A 20 -3.46 -11.46 1.63
C LEU A 20 -4.44 -10.37 1.19
N LEU A 21 -4.10 -9.63 0.15
CA LEU A 21 -4.99 -8.60 -0.40
C LEU A 21 -6.27 -9.24 -0.94
N ALA A 22 -6.16 -10.32 -1.69
CA ALA A 22 -7.32 -11.04 -2.25
C ALA A 22 -8.23 -11.59 -1.15
N ARG A 23 -7.66 -11.99 0.00
CA ARG A 23 -8.40 -12.49 1.15
C ARG A 23 -8.86 -11.37 2.10
N ASN A 24 -8.49 -10.13 1.81
CA ASN A 24 -8.74 -8.98 2.70
C ASN A 24 -8.21 -9.22 4.12
N ALA A 25 -7.01 -9.79 4.20
CA ALA A 25 -6.39 -10.21 5.48
C ALA A 25 -5.22 -9.31 5.85
N MET A 26 -5.44 -7.99 5.86
CA MET A 26 -4.37 -7.02 6.09
C MET A 26 -3.79 -7.07 7.51
N GLU A 27 -4.51 -7.62 8.48
CA GLU A 27 -3.97 -7.84 9.83
C GLU A 27 -2.88 -8.89 9.87
N GLU A 28 -2.72 -9.70 8.81
CA GLU A 28 -1.69 -10.74 8.71
C GLU A 28 -0.42 -10.26 8.00
N LEU A 29 -0.25 -8.96 7.80
CA LEU A 29 0.87 -8.41 7.02
C LEU A 29 2.22 -8.43 7.74
N ASP A 30 2.27 -8.60 9.05
CA ASP A 30 3.52 -8.45 9.81
C ASP A 30 4.70 -9.22 9.22
N PRO A 31 4.56 -10.50 8.78
CA PRO A 31 5.71 -11.22 8.22
C PRO A 31 6.27 -10.61 6.95
N LEU A 32 5.51 -9.78 6.25
CA LEU A 32 5.94 -9.15 4.99
C LEU A 32 6.62 -7.80 5.21
N LEU A 33 6.52 -7.24 6.42
CA LEU A 33 6.93 -5.88 6.70
C LEU A 33 8.24 -5.84 7.48
N SER A 34 9.16 -4.96 7.05
CA SER A 34 10.38 -4.66 7.80
C SER A 34 10.02 -3.97 9.12
N ASP A 35 10.87 -4.11 10.12
CA ASP A 35 10.77 -3.33 11.37
C ASP A 35 10.81 -1.83 11.11
N ARG A 36 11.41 -1.42 9.99
CA ARG A 36 11.60 -0.02 9.63
C ARG A 36 10.62 0.44 8.55
N ILE A 37 9.51 -0.28 8.39
CA ILE A 37 8.51 0.07 7.37
C ILE A 37 8.01 1.50 7.55
N VAL A 38 7.91 2.22 6.44
CA VAL A 38 7.33 3.55 6.36
C VAL A 38 6.30 3.57 5.25
N PHE A 39 5.12 4.06 5.56
CA PHE A 39 4.04 4.24 4.58
C PHE A 39 3.91 5.71 4.22
N ARG A 40 3.85 6.01 2.92
CA ARG A 40 3.61 7.35 2.40
C ARG A 40 2.29 7.42 1.68
N SER A 41 1.35 8.13 2.28
CA SER A 41 -0.01 8.31 1.75
C SER A 41 -0.01 9.31 0.58
N PRO A 42 -0.93 9.13 -0.40
CA PRO A 42 -1.05 10.11 -1.48
C PRO A 42 -1.68 11.45 -1.02
N VAL A 43 -2.23 11.50 0.19
CA VAL A 43 -2.95 12.69 0.68
C VAL A 43 -2.26 13.38 1.85
N ALA A 44 -1.25 12.75 2.46
CA ALA A 44 -0.56 13.33 3.61
C ALA A 44 0.94 13.44 3.31
N HIS A 45 1.52 14.59 3.62
CA HIS A 45 2.95 14.80 3.40
C HIS A 45 3.79 14.04 4.41
N THR A 46 3.35 13.98 5.68
CA THR A 46 4.10 13.31 6.74
C THR A 46 3.97 11.80 6.62
N PRO A 47 5.11 11.06 6.57
CA PRO A 47 5.06 9.61 6.52
C PRO A 47 4.48 9.00 7.79
N TYR A 48 3.92 7.79 7.65
CA TYR A 48 3.42 7.01 8.78
C TYR A 48 4.40 5.88 9.07
N PRO A 49 5.12 5.93 10.21
CA PRO A 49 6.10 4.88 10.54
C PRO A 49 5.46 3.72 11.28
N GLY A 50 5.99 2.52 11.01
CA GLY A 50 5.66 1.34 11.81
C GLY A 50 4.57 0.46 11.21
N ARG A 51 4.56 -0.80 11.66
CA ARG A 51 3.65 -1.83 11.15
C ARG A 51 2.19 -1.54 11.49
N ALA A 52 1.93 -1.03 12.69
CA ALA A 52 0.56 -0.76 13.14
C ALA A 52 -0.10 0.29 12.23
N ALA A 53 0.64 1.34 11.86
CA ALA A 53 0.11 2.40 11.01
C ALA A 53 -0.24 1.88 9.62
N ILE A 54 0.66 1.14 8.97
CA ILE A 54 0.40 0.64 7.62
C ILE A 54 -0.73 -0.39 7.62
N LYS A 55 -0.79 -1.27 8.61
CA LYS A 55 -1.90 -2.25 8.69
C LYS A 55 -3.24 -1.54 8.83
N LEU A 56 -3.31 -0.50 9.66
CA LEU A 56 -4.53 0.28 9.82
C LEU A 56 -4.94 0.95 8.51
N VAL A 57 -4.01 1.60 7.83
CA VAL A 57 -4.30 2.30 6.58
C VAL A 57 -4.78 1.33 5.51
N LEU A 58 -4.09 0.21 5.31
CA LEU A 58 -4.43 -0.76 4.27
C LEU A 58 -5.75 -1.47 4.57
N LYS A 59 -5.99 -1.81 5.83
CA LYS A 59 -7.27 -2.38 6.24
C LYS A 59 -8.42 -1.40 5.97
N THR A 60 -8.21 -0.13 6.27
CA THR A 60 -9.21 0.91 6.07
C THR A 60 -9.48 1.15 4.59
N VAL A 61 -8.42 1.29 3.78
CA VAL A 61 -8.59 1.59 2.36
C VAL A 61 -9.30 0.45 1.62
N ASN A 62 -9.13 -0.79 2.07
CA ASN A 62 -9.85 -1.92 1.50
C ASN A 62 -11.37 -1.83 1.70
N THR A 63 -11.83 -1.06 2.67
CA THR A 63 -13.26 -0.79 2.86
C THR A 63 -13.76 0.37 2.02
N VAL A 64 -12.84 1.15 1.46
CA VAL A 64 -13.13 2.38 0.70
C VAL A 64 -13.07 2.13 -0.81
N PHE A 65 -12.05 1.39 -1.27
CA PHE A 65 -11.90 1.06 -2.69
C PHE A 65 -12.98 0.08 -3.15
N ARG A 66 -13.52 0.35 -4.35
CA ARG A 66 -14.38 -0.59 -5.08
C ARG A 66 -13.75 -0.91 -6.42
N ASN A 67 -13.96 -2.13 -6.90
CA ASN A 67 -13.45 -2.59 -8.20
C ASN A 67 -11.94 -2.42 -8.33
N PHE A 68 -11.22 -2.68 -7.25
CA PHE A 68 -9.76 -2.58 -7.23
C PHE A 68 -9.16 -3.64 -8.15
N THR A 69 -8.28 -3.19 -9.07
CA THR A 69 -7.64 -4.08 -10.05
C THR A 69 -6.20 -3.63 -10.27
N TYR A 70 -5.26 -4.56 -10.17
CA TYR A 70 -3.88 -4.33 -10.60
C TYR A 70 -3.77 -4.51 -12.11
N HIS A 71 -2.94 -3.69 -12.75
CA HIS A 71 -2.68 -3.73 -14.20
C HIS A 71 -1.22 -4.07 -14.47
N ARG A 72 -0.38 -3.05 -14.72
CA ARG A 72 1.03 -3.28 -15.05
C ARG A 72 1.89 -3.27 -13.79
N MET A 73 2.97 -4.04 -13.82
CA MET A 73 3.92 -4.12 -12.73
C MET A 73 5.33 -4.03 -13.27
N PHE A 74 6.18 -3.26 -12.58
CA PHE A 74 7.56 -3.00 -13.00
C PHE A 74 8.50 -3.21 -11.83
N ALA A 75 9.74 -3.62 -12.13
CA ALA A 75 10.79 -3.75 -11.12
C ALA A 75 12.01 -2.92 -11.54
N THR A 76 12.75 -2.44 -10.55
CA THR A 76 14.04 -1.79 -10.78
C THR A 76 15.14 -2.81 -11.07
N ASP A 77 16.25 -2.35 -11.67
CA ASP A 77 17.35 -3.22 -12.09
C ASP A 77 18.00 -3.97 -10.92
N ASP A 78 17.99 -3.38 -9.71
CA ASP A 78 18.56 -4.03 -8.54
C ASP A 78 17.66 -5.11 -7.95
N GLY A 79 16.43 -5.26 -8.46
CA GLY A 79 15.48 -6.27 -7.99
C GLY A 79 14.87 -5.99 -6.63
N LYS A 80 15.02 -4.76 -6.10
CA LYS A 80 14.59 -4.43 -4.74
C LYS A 80 13.44 -3.44 -4.69
N SER A 81 12.93 -2.99 -5.83
CA SER A 81 11.78 -2.09 -5.85
C SER A 81 10.80 -2.52 -6.93
N ALA A 82 9.52 -2.32 -6.68
CA ALA A 82 8.46 -2.61 -7.64
C ALA A 82 7.45 -1.49 -7.67
N VAL A 83 6.86 -1.29 -8.85
CA VAL A 83 5.73 -0.37 -9.04
C VAL A 83 4.55 -1.20 -9.52
N LEU A 84 3.43 -1.12 -8.80
CA LEU A 84 2.21 -1.85 -9.08
C LEU A 84 1.12 -0.85 -9.45
N GLU A 85 0.76 -0.83 -10.73
CA GLU A 85 -0.29 0.07 -11.23
C GLU A 85 -1.67 -0.50 -10.90
N PHE A 86 -2.56 0.34 -10.36
CA PHE A 86 -3.92 -0.11 -10.04
C PHE A 86 -4.97 0.89 -10.49
N SER A 87 -6.20 0.43 -10.56
CA SER A 87 -7.38 1.29 -10.70
C SER A 87 -8.41 0.89 -9.65
N ALA A 88 -9.26 1.84 -9.28
CA ALA A 88 -10.33 1.63 -8.32
C ALA A 88 -11.37 2.74 -8.46
N GLU A 89 -12.41 2.66 -7.63
CA GLU A 89 -13.44 3.70 -7.52
C GLU A 89 -13.65 4.02 -6.05
N VAL A 90 -13.92 5.28 -5.76
CA VAL A 90 -14.30 5.75 -4.42
C VAL A 90 -15.49 6.70 -4.59
N ASP A 91 -16.61 6.36 -3.96
CA ASP A 91 -17.84 7.17 -4.01
C ASP A 91 -18.21 7.55 -5.45
N GLY A 92 -18.11 6.57 -6.36
CA GLY A 92 -18.45 6.77 -7.77
C GLY A 92 -17.39 7.51 -8.58
N LYS A 93 -16.26 7.90 -7.98
CA LYS A 93 -15.17 8.57 -8.70
C LYS A 93 -14.10 7.55 -9.07
N ALA A 94 -13.80 7.45 -10.36
CA ALA A 94 -12.74 6.58 -10.85
C ALA A 94 -11.37 7.18 -10.51
N LEU A 95 -10.45 6.31 -10.12
CA LEU A 95 -9.08 6.73 -9.87
C LEU A 95 -8.10 5.67 -10.35
N LYS A 96 -6.88 6.10 -10.53
CA LYS A 96 -5.76 5.24 -10.92
C LYS A 96 -4.57 5.63 -10.06
N GLY A 97 -3.78 4.65 -9.68
CA GLY A 97 -2.61 4.93 -8.87
C GLY A 97 -1.52 3.91 -9.03
N ILE A 98 -0.48 4.10 -8.25
CA ILE A 98 0.61 3.14 -8.15
C ILE A 98 0.92 2.90 -6.68
N ASP A 99 1.23 1.64 -6.36
CA ASP A 99 1.90 1.25 -5.14
C ASP A 99 3.38 1.13 -5.49
N MET A 100 4.23 1.90 -4.85
CA MET A 100 5.66 1.84 -5.04
C MET A 100 6.28 1.21 -3.81
N LEU A 101 6.87 0.02 -3.98
CA LEU A 101 7.37 -0.79 -2.89
C LEU A 101 8.89 -0.87 -2.95
N ARG A 102 9.54 -0.77 -1.79
CA ARG A 102 10.96 -1.07 -1.65
C ARG A 102 11.13 -2.20 -0.68
N PHE A 103 11.92 -3.20 -1.07
CA PHE A 103 12.20 -4.39 -0.26
C PHE A 103 13.61 -4.30 0.31
N ASP A 104 13.79 -4.79 1.52
CA ASP A 104 15.12 -4.94 2.12
C ASP A 104 15.81 -6.22 1.61
N ASP A 105 17.02 -6.49 2.07
CA ASP A 105 17.80 -7.65 1.62
C ASP A 105 17.13 -8.97 1.98
N ALA A 106 16.28 -9.00 3.00
CA ALA A 106 15.52 -10.19 3.37
C ALA A 106 14.20 -10.31 2.58
N GLY A 107 13.92 -9.34 1.69
CA GLY A 107 12.70 -9.33 0.90
C GLY A 107 11.50 -8.74 1.62
N LYS A 108 11.68 -8.15 2.79
CA LYS A 108 10.58 -7.50 3.50
C LYS A 108 10.36 -6.09 2.97
N ILE A 109 9.11 -5.64 3.01
CA ILE A 109 8.76 -4.29 2.53
C ILE A 109 9.24 -3.28 3.56
N GLU A 110 10.12 -2.36 3.15
CA GLU A 110 10.61 -1.29 4.02
C GLU A 110 10.06 0.08 3.66
N GLU A 111 9.55 0.27 2.43
CA GLU A 111 8.83 1.47 2.04
C GLU A 111 7.62 1.07 1.20
N PHE A 112 6.50 1.74 1.46
CA PHE A 112 5.26 1.56 0.72
C PHE A 112 4.69 2.95 0.47
N GLU A 113 4.78 3.40 -0.78
CA GLU A 113 4.32 4.74 -1.16
C GLU A 113 3.21 4.64 -2.20
N VAL A 114 2.16 5.44 -2.04
CA VAL A 114 1.01 5.43 -2.94
C VAL A 114 0.84 6.79 -3.59
N MET A 115 0.66 6.79 -4.91
CA MET A 115 0.34 7.98 -5.70
C MET A 115 -0.96 7.73 -6.45
N VAL A 116 -1.82 8.76 -6.54
CA VAL A 116 -3.17 8.61 -7.10
C VAL A 116 -3.52 9.80 -7.99
N ARG A 117 -4.20 9.51 -9.10
CA ARG A 117 -4.76 10.50 -10.02
C ARG A 117 -6.20 10.09 -10.42
N PRO A 118 -7.04 10.99 -10.96
CA PRO A 118 -6.88 12.44 -11.06
C PRO A 118 -7.25 13.11 -9.73
N MET A 119 -7.21 14.44 -9.70
CA MET A 119 -7.50 15.20 -8.48
C MET A 119 -8.88 14.85 -7.89
N SER A 120 -9.90 14.65 -8.71
CA SER A 120 -11.24 14.31 -8.23
C SER A 120 -11.26 12.96 -7.48
N GLY A 121 -10.57 11.95 -8.02
CA GLY A 121 -10.45 10.65 -7.36
C GLY A 121 -9.63 10.72 -6.10
N LEU A 122 -8.53 11.47 -6.14
CA LEU A 122 -7.68 11.69 -4.97
C LEU A 122 -8.46 12.40 -3.86
N HIS A 123 -9.24 13.42 -4.22
CA HIS A 123 -10.06 14.14 -3.26
C HIS A 123 -11.10 13.23 -2.59
N ALA A 124 -11.79 12.40 -3.39
CA ALA A 124 -12.76 11.45 -2.85
C ALA A 124 -12.10 10.46 -1.89
N LEU A 125 -10.91 9.97 -2.25
CA LEU A 125 -10.13 9.07 -1.38
C LEU A 125 -9.74 9.78 -0.08
N ALA A 126 -9.27 11.02 -0.16
CA ALA A 126 -8.85 11.79 1.00
C ALA A 126 -10.03 11.98 1.97
N GLU A 127 -11.21 12.33 1.47
CA GLU A 127 -12.40 12.52 2.29
C GLU A 127 -12.84 11.22 2.97
N ALA A 128 -12.90 10.12 2.21
CA ALA A 128 -13.35 8.84 2.74
C ALA A 128 -12.38 8.30 3.80
N MET A 129 -11.08 8.39 3.54
CA MET A 129 -10.06 7.93 4.48
C MET A 129 -10.01 8.83 5.71
N GLY A 130 -10.08 10.14 5.54
CA GLY A 130 -10.07 11.10 6.63
C GLY A 130 -11.20 10.84 7.62
N ALA A 131 -12.40 10.58 7.12
CA ALA A 131 -13.55 10.29 7.97
C ALA A 131 -13.33 9.03 8.81
N LYS A 132 -12.77 7.96 8.20
CA LYS A 132 -12.55 6.68 8.88
C LYS A 132 -11.37 6.69 9.84
N LEU A 133 -10.36 7.53 9.59
CA LEU A 133 -9.13 7.57 10.39
C LEU A 133 -9.10 8.71 11.41
N ALA A 134 -10.15 9.51 11.50
CA ALA A 134 -10.15 10.72 12.33
C ALA A 134 -9.81 10.45 13.80
N THR A 135 -10.17 9.28 14.34
CA THR A 135 -9.93 8.92 15.74
C THR A 135 -8.67 8.07 15.93
N GLN A 136 -7.85 7.86 14.88
CA GLN A 136 -6.73 6.93 14.89
C GLN A 136 -5.37 7.63 14.78
N LYS A 137 -5.28 8.90 15.13
CA LYS A 137 -4.07 9.69 14.92
C LYS A 137 -2.86 9.13 15.67
N ALA A 138 -3.05 8.59 16.87
CA ALA A 138 -1.96 8.01 17.65
C ALA A 138 -1.30 6.83 16.93
N VAL A 139 -2.11 5.95 16.35
CA VAL A 139 -1.60 4.79 15.59
C VAL A 139 -0.83 5.26 14.37
N LEU A 140 -1.36 6.26 13.64
CA LEU A 140 -0.73 6.78 12.43
C LEU A 140 0.60 7.48 12.71
N SER A 141 0.79 8.00 13.92
CA SER A 141 2.07 8.63 14.31
C SER A 141 3.09 7.62 14.83
N GLY A 142 2.78 6.32 14.81
CA GLY A 142 3.69 5.27 15.24
C GLY A 142 3.52 4.80 16.66
N ALA A 143 2.53 5.34 17.40
CA ALA A 143 2.19 4.83 18.73
C ALA A 143 1.52 3.45 18.62
N GLN A 144 1.80 2.57 19.57
CA GLN A 144 1.28 1.21 19.55
C GLN A 144 0.39 0.89 20.72
#